data_312799c890dcd1e015f2a22fb7578758
#
_entry.id   312799c890dcd1e015f2a22fb7578758
#
_cell.length_a   1.000
_cell.length_b   1.000
_cell.length_c   1.000
_cell.angle_alpha   90.00
_cell.angle_beta   90.00
_cell.angle_gamma   90.00
#
_symmetry.space_group_name_H-M   'P 1'
#
loop_
_entity.id
_entity.type
_entity.pdbx_description
1 polymer ?
#
loop_
_entity_poly.entity_id
_entity_poly.type
_entity_poly.pdbx_seq_one_letter_code
_entity_poly.pdbx_strand_id
1 'polypeptide(L)'
;LFLFVALAGEQIVSQRKFAKAVLAPSDITRTIEYRASVWARDHLPGERIMMPGSIGQWANAFTDIEQFAGGSWSVAYNPIQQRAKAALYNGADTPEKDAQVSIAWLKAYGTGAIAVSGPKSQEFWKPFAHPGKFDGRLPVLWSEDDVTIYSVPLRTQSLAHVVPESALVRRAPSGPGDIEEVEKYVAALDDASLPSADFRWQGENLIHIHTLAGPDQALSVQISRHPGWHAKANGVSRPIHADGLGLMWLQTGCNGPCDVQLEYDGGTELRICRLLSAAALLGLIVFIGWKRLQPVKPW
;
A
#
# COMPACT_ATOMS: atom_id res chain seq x y z
N LEU A 1 -16.47 -14.45 -48.13
CA LEU A 1 -15.84 -15.55 -47.39
C LEU A 1 -14.33 -15.49 -47.50
N PHE A 2 -13.73 -15.40 -48.70
CA PHE A 2 -12.29 -15.42 -48.94
C PHE A 2 -11.53 -14.28 -48.24
N LEU A 3 -12.06 -13.06 -48.30
CA LEU A 3 -11.49 -11.89 -47.62
C LEU A 3 -11.46 -12.06 -46.08
N PHE A 4 -12.54 -12.63 -45.53
CA PHE A 4 -12.62 -12.89 -44.08
C PHE A 4 -11.59 -13.93 -43.65
N VAL A 5 -11.38 -15.01 -44.39
CA VAL A 5 -10.39 -16.04 -44.12
C VAL A 5 -8.95 -15.47 -44.22
N ALA A 6 -8.70 -14.61 -45.22
CA ALA A 6 -7.38 -13.95 -45.37
C ALA A 6 -7.08 -13.01 -44.19
N LEU A 7 -8.04 -12.16 -43.81
CA LEU A 7 -7.88 -11.25 -42.65
C LEU A 7 -7.74 -12.01 -41.32
N ALA A 8 -8.51 -13.10 -41.13
CA ALA A 8 -8.35 -13.95 -39.94
C ALA A 8 -7.00 -14.64 -39.89
N GLY A 9 -6.50 -15.10 -41.06
CA GLY A 9 -5.17 -15.68 -41.18
C GLY A 9 -4.05 -14.71 -40.81
N GLU A 10 -4.12 -13.47 -41.30
CA GLU A 10 -3.18 -12.42 -40.97
C GLU A 10 -3.19 -12.08 -39.47
N GLN A 11 -4.37 -11.96 -38.88
CA GLN A 11 -4.54 -11.75 -37.43
C GLN A 11 -3.91 -12.89 -36.61
N ILE A 12 -4.14 -14.15 -36.99
CA ILE A 12 -3.55 -15.29 -36.30
C ILE A 12 -2.01 -15.26 -36.36
N VAL A 13 -1.44 -14.94 -37.51
CA VAL A 13 0.02 -14.84 -37.67
C VAL A 13 0.58 -13.68 -36.82
N SER A 14 -0.08 -12.53 -36.83
CA SER A 14 0.31 -11.37 -36.01
C SER A 14 0.24 -11.70 -34.52
N GLN A 15 -0.87 -12.28 -34.06
CA GLN A 15 -1.04 -12.67 -32.67
C GLN A 15 -0.02 -13.75 -32.22
N ARG A 16 0.32 -14.70 -33.10
CA ARG A 16 1.37 -15.70 -32.82
C ARG A 16 2.75 -15.08 -32.70
N LYS A 17 3.11 -14.07 -33.52
CA LYS A 17 4.38 -13.35 -33.37
C LYS A 17 4.42 -12.59 -32.05
N PHE A 18 3.35 -11.90 -31.70
CA PHE A 18 3.23 -11.19 -30.42
C PHE A 18 3.33 -12.18 -29.25
N ALA A 19 2.55 -13.26 -29.29
CA ALA A 19 2.59 -14.29 -28.24
C ALA A 19 3.97 -14.92 -28.06
N LYS A 20 4.71 -15.18 -29.14
CA LYS A 20 6.10 -15.68 -29.05
C LYS A 20 7.05 -14.70 -28.38
N ALA A 21 6.89 -13.39 -28.62
CA ALA A 21 7.71 -12.38 -28.00
C ALA A 21 7.38 -12.21 -26.49
N VAL A 22 6.10 -12.23 -26.14
CA VAL A 22 5.64 -12.06 -24.75
C VAL A 22 5.79 -13.33 -23.90
N LEU A 23 5.59 -14.50 -24.51
CA LEU A 23 5.68 -15.82 -23.85
C LEU A 23 7.06 -16.47 -24.00
N ALA A 24 8.09 -15.70 -24.39
CA ALA A 24 9.45 -16.21 -24.41
C ALA A 24 9.85 -16.65 -22.98
N PRO A 25 10.37 -17.88 -22.81
CA PRO A 25 10.86 -18.31 -21.51
C PRO A 25 11.93 -17.34 -21.00
N SER A 26 11.69 -16.76 -19.83
CA SER A 26 12.68 -15.92 -19.14
C SER A 26 12.96 -16.53 -17.77
N ASP A 27 14.22 -16.46 -17.36
CA ASP A 27 14.59 -16.85 -16.00
C ASP A 27 14.29 -15.67 -15.06
N ILE A 28 13.13 -15.71 -14.43
CA ILE A 28 12.63 -14.66 -13.52
C ILE A 28 13.64 -14.40 -12.39
N THR A 29 14.37 -15.43 -11.94
CA THR A 29 15.31 -15.30 -10.82
C THR A 29 16.50 -14.38 -11.13
N ARG A 30 16.75 -14.11 -12.42
CA ARG A 30 17.79 -13.20 -12.88
C ARG A 30 17.31 -11.75 -13.00
N THR A 31 16.01 -11.50 -12.88
CA THR A 31 15.49 -10.13 -12.98
C THR A 31 15.79 -9.36 -11.69
N ILE A 32 16.02 -8.06 -11.84
CA ILE A 32 16.26 -7.19 -10.68
C ILE A 32 15.00 -7.11 -9.79
N GLU A 33 13.81 -7.19 -10.39
CA GLU A 33 12.54 -7.23 -9.70
C GLU A 33 12.46 -8.40 -8.71
N TYR A 34 12.90 -9.59 -9.13
CA TYR A 34 12.91 -10.77 -8.27
C TYR A 34 13.97 -10.64 -7.17
N ARG A 35 15.22 -10.30 -7.53
CA ARG A 35 16.34 -10.27 -6.59
C ARG A 35 16.14 -9.23 -5.48
N ALA A 36 15.72 -8.00 -5.85
CA ALA A 36 15.43 -6.96 -4.88
C ALA A 36 14.28 -7.33 -3.94
N SER A 37 13.21 -7.95 -4.49
CA SER A 37 12.05 -8.37 -3.69
C SER A 37 12.40 -9.49 -2.71
N VAL A 38 13.14 -10.51 -3.18
CA VAL A 38 13.56 -11.63 -2.34
C VAL A 38 14.56 -11.15 -1.27
N TRP A 39 15.50 -10.30 -1.63
CA TRP A 39 16.43 -9.72 -0.66
C TRP A 39 15.66 -8.96 0.45
N ALA A 40 14.71 -8.13 0.07
CA ALA A 40 13.90 -7.37 1.02
C ALA A 40 13.09 -8.29 1.95
N ARG A 41 12.45 -9.33 1.43
CA ARG A 41 11.75 -10.35 2.25
C ARG A 41 12.67 -10.98 3.30
N ASP A 42 13.88 -11.33 2.88
CA ASP A 42 14.80 -12.11 3.71
C ASP A 42 15.53 -11.26 4.77
N HIS A 43 15.69 -9.95 4.53
CA HIS A 43 16.47 -9.06 5.40
C HIS A 43 15.64 -8.01 6.13
N LEU A 44 14.41 -7.74 5.71
CA LEU A 44 13.52 -6.72 6.27
C LEU A 44 12.15 -7.31 6.69
N PRO A 45 12.14 -8.40 7.47
CA PRO A 45 10.89 -9.06 7.83
C PRO A 45 10.00 -8.14 8.68
N GLY A 46 8.74 -8.00 8.27
CA GLY A 46 7.75 -7.18 8.98
C GLY A 46 7.87 -5.67 8.76
N GLU A 47 8.84 -5.22 7.96
CA GLU A 47 8.94 -3.80 7.60
C GLU A 47 8.06 -3.47 6.39
N ARG A 48 7.44 -2.29 6.46
CA ARG A 48 6.80 -1.70 5.27
C ARG A 48 7.86 -1.06 4.39
N ILE A 49 7.87 -1.40 3.11
CA ILE A 49 8.90 -0.97 2.17
C ILE A 49 8.24 -0.23 1.01
N MET A 50 8.90 0.81 0.51
CA MET A 50 8.56 1.39 -0.79
C MET A 50 9.45 0.77 -1.87
N MET A 51 8.82 0.04 -2.79
CA MET A 51 9.48 -0.49 -3.98
C MET A 51 9.19 0.39 -5.20
N PRO A 52 10.19 0.68 -6.06
CA PRO A 52 10.00 1.53 -7.23
C PRO A 52 9.36 0.78 -8.39
N GLY A 53 8.82 1.51 -9.32
CA GLY A 53 8.51 1.14 -10.69
C GLY A 53 8.02 -0.28 -10.92
N SER A 54 8.71 -1.01 -11.77
CA SER A 54 8.38 -2.42 -12.05
C SER A 54 8.71 -3.35 -10.89
N ILE A 55 9.71 -3.05 -10.08
CA ILE A 55 9.99 -3.83 -8.85
C ILE A 55 8.75 -3.83 -7.95
N GLY A 56 8.18 -2.65 -7.68
CA GLY A 56 6.98 -2.52 -6.85
C GLY A 56 5.74 -3.23 -7.41
N GLN A 57 5.63 -3.31 -8.74
CA GLN A 57 4.52 -4.03 -9.38
C GLN A 57 4.63 -5.55 -9.25
N TRP A 58 5.86 -6.08 -9.27
CA TRP A 58 6.12 -7.51 -9.23
C TRP A 58 6.42 -8.06 -7.84
N ALA A 59 6.80 -7.21 -6.89
CA ALA A 59 7.28 -7.64 -5.57
C ALA A 59 6.31 -8.62 -4.88
N ASN A 60 5.01 -8.33 -4.85
CA ASN A 60 4.02 -9.21 -4.24
C ASN A 60 3.62 -10.43 -5.10
N ALA A 61 4.14 -10.57 -6.31
CA ALA A 61 4.10 -11.84 -7.05
C ALA A 61 5.14 -12.85 -6.56
N PHE A 62 6.20 -12.37 -5.87
CA PHE A 62 7.32 -13.18 -5.41
C PHE A 62 7.37 -13.30 -3.87
N THR A 63 6.79 -12.37 -3.15
CA THR A 63 6.93 -12.22 -1.70
C THR A 63 5.67 -11.63 -1.08
N ASP A 64 5.53 -11.75 0.24
CA ASP A 64 4.44 -11.15 1.04
C ASP A 64 4.88 -9.87 1.76
N ILE A 65 5.82 -9.11 1.19
CA ILE A 65 6.28 -7.85 1.79
C ILE A 65 5.18 -6.81 1.79
N GLU A 66 5.07 -6.06 2.87
CA GLU A 66 4.14 -4.93 2.95
C GLU A 66 4.71 -3.73 2.20
N GLN A 67 3.99 -3.24 1.18
CA GLN A 67 4.43 -2.13 0.38
C GLN A 67 3.70 -0.83 0.73
N PHE A 68 4.47 0.27 0.87
CA PHE A 68 3.91 1.60 0.79
C PHE A 68 3.53 1.92 -0.66
N ALA A 69 2.28 2.32 -0.89
CA ALA A 69 1.78 2.74 -2.20
C ALA A 69 2.05 1.71 -3.32
N GLY A 70 2.03 0.42 -2.98
CA GLY A 70 2.14 -0.68 -3.95
C GLY A 70 1.00 -0.68 -4.97
N GLY A 71 1.23 -1.30 -6.12
CA GLY A 71 0.25 -1.47 -7.17
C GLY A 71 0.05 -0.25 -8.08
N SER A 72 -1.02 -0.29 -8.87
CA SER A 72 -1.35 0.73 -9.86
C SER A 72 -1.95 1.98 -9.22
N TRP A 73 -1.66 3.16 -9.80
CA TRP A 73 -2.24 4.43 -9.43
C TRP A 73 -3.79 4.44 -9.42
N SER A 74 -4.39 3.66 -10.29
CA SER A 74 -5.83 3.61 -10.48
C SER A 74 -6.61 2.90 -9.38
N VAL A 75 -5.92 2.16 -8.50
CA VAL A 75 -6.56 1.35 -7.43
C VAL A 75 -6.29 1.87 -6.02
N ALA A 76 -5.54 2.98 -5.89
CA ALA A 76 -5.24 3.53 -4.57
C ALA A 76 -6.47 4.21 -3.98
N TYR A 77 -6.94 3.68 -2.86
CA TYR A 77 -8.08 4.23 -2.12
C TYR A 77 -7.77 5.60 -1.49
N ASN A 78 -6.52 5.81 -1.08
CA ASN A 78 -6.08 7.05 -0.42
C ASN A 78 -5.37 7.98 -1.41
N PRO A 79 -6.02 9.09 -1.85
CA PRO A 79 -5.41 10.02 -2.80
C PRO A 79 -4.20 10.79 -2.24
N ILE A 80 -4.09 10.94 -0.91
CA ILE A 80 -2.94 11.60 -0.29
C ILE A 80 -1.71 10.71 -0.37
N GLN A 81 -1.87 9.40 -0.23
CA GLN A 81 -0.79 8.44 -0.46
C GLN A 81 -0.22 8.54 -1.89
N GLN A 82 -1.06 8.83 -2.88
CA GLN A 82 -0.59 9.08 -4.25
C GLN A 82 0.20 10.38 -4.37
N ARG A 83 -0.17 11.42 -3.63
CA ARG A 83 0.62 12.67 -3.57
C ARG A 83 1.99 12.44 -2.95
N ALA A 84 2.05 11.67 -1.86
CA ALA A 84 3.31 11.25 -1.24
C ALA A 84 4.19 10.50 -2.25
N LYS A 85 3.63 9.52 -2.96
CA LYS A 85 4.32 8.77 -4.02
C LYS A 85 4.82 9.68 -5.14
N ALA A 86 4.01 10.66 -5.56
CA ALA A 86 4.42 11.63 -6.56
C ALA A 86 5.58 12.50 -6.07
N ALA A 87 5.59 12.94 -4.81
CA ALA A 87 6.71 13.65 -4.20
C ALA A 87 7.99 12.83 -4.21
N LEU A 88 7.90 11.54 -3.87
CA LEU A 88 9.04 10.62 -3.88
C LEU A 88 9.61 10.44 -5.29
N TYR A 89 8.78 10.33 -6.31
CA TYR A 89 9.22 10.07 -7.68
C TYR A 89 9.67 11.35 -8.40
N ASN A 90 8.89 12.41 -8.33
CA ASN A 90 9.12 13.62 -9.12
C ASN A 90 9.98 14.67 -8.39
N GLY A 91 10.16 14.50 -7.07
CA GLY A 91 10.80 15.48 -6.21
C GLY A 91 9.84 16.57 -5.70
N ALA A 92 10.35 17.36 -4.74
CA ALA A 92 9.70 18.57 -4.25
C ALA A 92 10.19 19.79 -5.04
N ASP A 93 9.47 20.92 -4.90
CA ASP A 93 9.75 22.16 -5.62
C ASP A 93 11.18 22.73 -5.42
N THR A 94 11.86 22.31 -4.35
CA THR A 94 13.24 22.72 -4.04
C THR A 94 14.16 21.50 -3.96
N PRO A 95 15.16 21.38 -4.84
CA PRO A 95 16.08 20.24 -4.87
C PRO A 95 16.80 19.98 -3.53
N GLU A 96 17.16 21.05 -2.80
CA GLU A 96 17.85 20.96 -1.51
C GLU A 96 17.01 20.29 -0.44
N LYS A 97 15.69 20.46 -0.50
CA LYS A 97 14.72 19.86 0.43
C LYS A 97 14.13 18.55 -0.04
N ASP A 98 14.39 18.15 -1.28
CA ASP A 98 13.73 16.97 -1.88
C ASP A 98 13.90 15.70 -1.03
N ALA A 99 15.10 15.43 -0.53
CA ALA A 99 15.34 14.29 0.34
C ALA A 99 14.60 14.41 1.69
N GLN A 100 14.62 15.61 2.31
CA GLN A 100 13.93 15.84 3.59
C GLN A 100 12.42 15.63 3.45
N VAL A 101 11.83 16.23 2.41
CA VAL A 101 10.40 16.04 2.08
C VAL A 101 10.08 14.57 1.86
N SER A 102 10.91 13.87 1.08
CA SER A 102 10.72 12.45 0.81
C SER A 102 10.80 11.59 2.08
N ILE A 103 11.77 11.85 2.95
CA ILE A 103 11.93 11.14 4.23
C ILE A 103 10.74 11.41 5.16
N ALA A 104 10.24 12.66 5.22
CA ALA A 104 9.07 12.98 6.01
C ALA A 104 7.83 12.20 5.54
N TRP A 105 7.59 12.11 4.24
CA TRP A 105 6.52 11.30 3.69
C TRP A 105 6.67 9.80 4.00
N LEU A 106 7.88 9.25 3.85
CA LEU A 106 8.14 7.83 4.16
C LEU A 106 7.83 7.52 5.62
N LYS A 107 8.34 8.35 6.55
CA LYS A 107 8.09 8.20 8.00
C LYS A 107 6.61 8.33 8.34
N ALA A 108 5.92 9.33 7.76
CA ALA A 108 4.50 9.55 8.02
C ALA A 108 3.62 8.35 7.63
N TYR A 109 4.06 7.55 6.66
CA TYR A 109 3.40 6.31 6.25
C TYR A 109 4.04 5.03 6.81
N GLY A 110 4.95 5.13 7.79
CA GLY A 110 5.56 3.97 8.46
C GLY A 110 6.45 3.13 7.54
N THR A 111 7.12 3.76 6.58
CA THR A 111 7.97 3.08 5.61
C THR A 111 9.39 3.00 6.13
N GLY A 112 9.85 1.79 6.49
CA GLY A 112 11.18 1.55 7.09
C GLY A 112 12.31 1.42 6.07
N ALA A 113 11.98 1.17 4.80
CA ALA A 113 12.97 1.11 3.73
C ALA A 113 12.42 1.60 2.40
N ILE A 114 13.30 2.10 1.54
CA ILE A 114 12.96 2.51 0.17
C ILE A 114 13.98 1.95 -0.81
N ALA A 115 13.50 1.28 -1.85
CA ALA A 115 14.31 0.93 -3.00
C ALA A 115 14.26 2.05 -4.04
N VAL A 116 15.38 2.35 -4.65
CA VAL A 116 15.55 3.42 -5.66
C VAL A 116 16.29 2.85 -6.84
N SER A 117 15.70 2.96 -8.01
CA SER A 117 16.35 2.59 -9.28
C SER A 117 17.07 3.78 -9.89
N GLY A 118 18.35 3.60 -10.17
CA GLY A 118 19.15 4.55 -10.90
C GLY A 118 18.96 4.44 -12.43
N PRO A 119 19.56 5.35 -13.19
CA PRO A 119 19.36 5.40 -14.65
C PRO A 119 19.90 4.19 -15.41
N LYS A 120 20.88 3.47 -14.86
CA LYS A 120 21.49 2.27 -15.45
C LYS A 120 20.82 0.98 -15.05
N SER A 121 19.88 1.00 -14.10
CA SER A 121 19.10 -0.16 -13.71
C SER A 121 18.46 -0.83 -14.91
N GLN A 122 18.36 -2.16 -14.88
CA GLN A 122 17.66 -2.94 -15.89
C GLN A 122 16.15 -3.00 -15.66
N GLU A 123 15.67 -2.35 -14.61
CA GLU A 123 14.26 -2.21 -14.33
C GLU A 123 13.51 -1.62 -15.54
N PHE A 124 12.37 -2.21 -15.90
CA PHE A 124 11.58 -1.78 -17.05
C PHE A 124 11.05 -0.35 -16.90
N TRP A 125 10.62 0.03 -15.70
CA TRP A 125 10.09 1.37 -15.41
C TRP A 125 10.81 1.99 -14.21
N LYS A 126 11.55 3.06 -14.46
CA LYS A 126 12.36 3.84 -13.50
C LYS A 126 11.65 5.16 -13.17
N PRO A 127 10.93 5.26 -12.05
CA PRO A 127 10.07 6.41 -11.79
C PRO A 127 10.77 7.63 -11.15
N PHE A 128 11.99 7.47 -10.61
CA PHE A 128 12.64 8.55 -9.88
C PHE A 128 13.28 9.57 -10.83
N ALA A 129 12.85 10.85 -10.71
CA ALA A 129 13.49 11.97 -11.39
C ALA A 129 14.89 12.25 -10.81
N HIS A 130 15.04 12.12 -9.49
CA HIS A 130 16.29 12.36 -8.76
C HIS A 130 16.67 11.14 -7.92
N PRO A 131 17.20 10.06 -8.52
CA PRO A 131 17.49 8.82 -7.79
C PRO A 131 18.59 8.99 -6.73
N GLY A 132 19.56 9.89 -6.94
CA GLY A 132 20.67 10.14 -5.99
C GLY A 132 20.30 10.99 -4.77
N LYS A 133 19.04 11.42 -4.59
CA LYS A 133 18.69 12.33 -3.49
C LYS A 133 18.89 11.76 -2.08
N PHE A 134 18.92 10.45 -1.94
CA PHE A 134 19.16 9.78 -0.67
C PHE A 134 20.62 9.45 -0.39
N ASP A 135 21.53 9.64 -1.38
CA ASP A 135 22.96 9.36 -1.24
C ASP A 135 23.58 10.18 -0.10
N GLY A 136 24.27 9.49 0.80
CA GLY A 136 24.86 10.10 1.99
C GLY A 136 23.90 10.63 3.05
N ARG A 137 22.58 10.50 2.83
CA ARG A 137 21.51 10.93 3.75
C ARG A 137 20.83 9.77 4.45
N LEU A 138 20.69 8.63 3.77
CA LEU A 138 20.15 7.40 4.32
C LEU A 138 21.21 6.29 4.25
N PRO A 139 21.24 5.38 5.25
CA PRO A 139 22.10 4.20 5.21
C PRO A 139 21.72 3.30 4.05
N VAL A 140 22.72 2.80 3.31
CA VAL A 140 22.52 1.78 2.27
C VAL A 140 22.44 0.42 2.94
N LEU A 141 21.40 -0.34 2.63
CA LEU A 141 21.21 -1.72 3.09
C LEU A 141 21.63 -2.73 2.02
N TRP A 142 21.38 -2.41 0.76
CA TRP A 142 21.70 -3.28 -0.37
C TRP A 142 21.82 -2.46 -1.66
N SER A 143 22.68 -2.91 -2.57
CA SER A 143 22.79 -2.30 -3.90
C SER A 143 23.25 -3.33 -4.93
N GLU A 144 22.54 -3.42 -6.06
CA GLU A 144 22.83 -4.30 -7.18
C GLU A 144 22.19 -3.74 -8.46
N ASP A 145 22.88 -3.83 -9.61
CA ASP A 145 22.39 -3.43 -10.94
C ASP A 145 21.77 -2.01 -10.94
N ASP A 146 22.42 -1.07 -10.26
CA ASP A 146 21.97 0.33 -10.13
C ASP A 146 20.59 0.46 -9.46
N VAL A 147 20.23 -0.50 -8.60
CA VAL A 147 19.12 -0.41 -7.65
C VAL A 147 19.71 -0.42 -6.25
N THR A 148 19.30 0.53 -5.43
CA THR A 148 19.77 0.66 -4.05
C THR A 148 18.59 0.67 -3.09
N ILE A 149 18.67 -0.14 -2.03
CA ILE A 149 17.72 -0.13 -0.92
C ILE A 149 18.35 0.64 0.23
N TYR A 150 17.66 1.70 0.67
CA TYR A 150 18.05 2.54 1.80
C TYR A 150 17.18 2.26 3.01
N SER A 151 17.77 2.34 4.20
CA SER A 151 17.03 2.34 5.46
C SER A 151 16.43 3.71 5.73
N VAL A 152 15.15 3.76 6.12
CA VAL A 152 14.51 4.96 6.64
C VAL A 152 14.47 4.83 8.16
N PRO A 153 15.15 5.71 8.93
CA PRO A 153 15.23 5.57 10.37
C PRO A 153 13.87 5.85 11.02
N LEU A 154 13.20 4.79 11.46
CA LEU A 154 11.99 4.84 12.28
C LEU A 154 12.32 4.55 13.73
N ARG A 155 11.60 5.16 14.69
CA ARG A 155 11.71 4.82 16.11
C ARG A 155 11.28 3.38 16.39
N THR A 156 10.28 2.89 15.66
CA THR A 156 9.72 1.54 15.78
C THR A 156 9.15 1.09 14.43
N GLN A 157 9.11 -0.20 14.21
CA GLN A 157 8.44 -0.81 13.05
C GLN A 157 6.92 -0.91 13.20
N SER A 158 6.39 -0.55 14.38
CA SER A 158 4.95 -0.52 14.60
C SER A 158 4.26 0.48 13.67
N LEU A 159 3.12 0.11 13.13
CA LEU A 159 2.26 1.00 12.37
C LEU A 159 1.21 1.72 13.25
N ALA A 160 1.27 1.50 14.56
CA ALA A 160 0.42 2.18 15.54
C ALA A 160 1.26 3.02 16.49
N HIS A 161 0.82 4.25 16.75
CA HIS A 161 1.54 5.21 17.56
C HIS A 161 0.59 5.97 18.46
N VAL A 162 0.97 6.13 19.73
CA VAL A 162 0.29 7.03 20.64
C VAL A 162 0.92 8.41 20.49
N VAL A 163 0.12 9.37 20.08
CA VAL A 163 0.57 10.75 19.82
C VAL A 163 -0.37 11.76 20.49
N PRO A 164 0.08 12.96 20.84
CA PRO A 164 -0.82 14.06 21.20
C PRO A 164 -1.80 14.32 20.05
N GLU A 165 -3.07 14.51 20.36
CA GLU A 165 -4.06 14.78 19.31
C GLU A 165 -3.71 16.02 18.46
N SER A 166 -3.01 17.00 19.06
CA SER A 166 -2.53 18.20 18.37
C SER A 166 -1.42 17.94 17.33
N ALA A 167 -0.78 16.78 17.37
CA ALA A 167 0.25 16.37 16.41
C ALA A 167 -0.32 15.70 15.15
N LEU A 168 -1.61 15.30 15.17
CA LEU A 168 -2.26 14.73 13.99
C LEU A 168 -2.32 15.75 12.86
N VAL A 169 -2.13 15.31 11.63
CA VAL A 169 -2.29 16.15 10.43
C VAL A 169 -3.78 16.50 10.29
N ARG A 170 -4.11 17.78 10.34
CA ARG A 170 -5.52 18.23 10.37
C ARG A 170 -6.10 18.44 8.98
N ARG A 171 -5.29 18.91 8.05
CA ARG A 171 -5.71 19.15 6.67
C ARG A 171 -4.90 18.32 5.68
N ALA A 172 -5.54 17.94 4.58
CA ALA A 172 -4.82 17.30 3.49
C ALA A 172 -3.77 18.25 2.92
N PRO A 173 -2.49 17.82 2.79
CA PRO A 173 -1.46 18.61 2.14
C PRO A 173 -1.89 19.05 0.73
N SER A 174 -1.69 20.32 0.39
CA SER A 174 -2.09 20.89 -0.90
C SER A 174 -1.20 20.44 -2.05
N GLY A 175 0.06 20.08 -1.76
CA GLY A 175 1.04 19.63 -2.72
C GLY A 175 2.15 18.81 -2.07
N PRO A 176 3.09 18.28 -2.88
CA PRO A 176 4.20 17.45 -2.40
C PRO A 176 5.07 18.10 -1.34
N GLY A 177 5.32 19.41 -1.46
CA GLY A 177 6.16 20.21 -0.53
C GLY A 177 5.41 20.79 0.66
N ASP A 178 4.09 20.63 0.76
CA ASP A 178 3.27 21.09 1.88
C ASP A 178 3.37 20.11 3.05
N ILE A 179 4.48 20.14 3.78
CA ILE A 179 4.82 19.14 4.79
C ILE A 179 4.89 19.68 6.22
N GLU A 180 4.50 20.92 6.49
CA GLU A 180 4.62 21.49 7.84
C GLU A 180 3.89 20.68 8.91
N GLU A 181 2.63 20.29 8.65
CA GLU A 181 1.89 19.42 9.57
C GLU A 181 2.42 17.97 9.55
N VAL A 182 2.92 17.51 8.39
CA VAL A 182 3.55 16.18 8.27
C VAL A 182 4.81 16.10 9.13
N GLU A 183 5.65 17.13 9.13
CA GLU A 183 6.86 17.21 9.97
C GLU A 183 6.51 17.23 11.47
N LYS A 184 5.46 17.94 11.88
CA LYS A 184 4.96 17.90 13.28
C LYS A 184 4.51 16.49 13.67
N TYR A 185 3.78 15.82 12.78
CA TYR A 185 3.36 14.45 13.00
C TYR A 185 4.56 13.51 13.10
N VAL A 186 5.51 13.60 12.17
CA VAL A 186 6.74 12.80 12.19
C VAL A 186 7.56 13.03 13.46
N ALA A 187 7.65 14.28 13.94
CA ALA A 187 8.32 14.59 15.19
C ALA A 187 7.66 13.88 16.39
N ALA A 188 6.33 13.78 16.42
CA ALA A 188 5.63 12.99 17.43
C ALA A 188 5.84 11.47 17.27
N LEU A 189 5.96 10.95 16.04
CA LEU A 189 6.31 9.54 15.80
C LEU A 189 7.72 9.20 16.30
N ASP A 190 8.65 10.13 16.17
CA ASP A 190 10.05 9.96 16.58
C ASP A 190 10.29 10.26 18.09
N ASP A 191 9.29 10.81 18.80
CA ASP A 191 9.42 11.17 20.22
C ASP A 191 9.49 9.91 21.11
N ALA A 192 10.67 9.65 21.63
CA ALA A 192 10.93 8.50 22.51
C ALA A 192 10.25 8.60 23.88
N SER A 193 9.74 9.79 24.28
CA SER A 193 8.98 9.96 25.52
C SER A 193 7.55 9.43 25.43
N LEU A 194 7.02 9.28 24.23
CA LEU A 194 5.67 8.77 24.01
C LEU A 194 5.63 7.24 24.10
N PRO A 195 4.51 6.67 24.55
CA PRO A 195 4.37 5.21 24.65
C PRO A 195 4.56 4.52 23.31
N SER A 196 5.22 3.34 23.35
CA SER A 196 5.24 2.44 22.20
C SER A 196 3.92 1.69 22.10
N ALA A 197 3.52 1.32 20.87
CA ALA A 197 2.39 0.46 20.63
C ALA A 197 2.87 -0.83 19.94
N ASP A 198 2.48 -1.98 20.46
CA ASP A 198 2.68 -3.28 19.82
C ASP A 198 1.55 -3.50 18.83
N PHE A 199 1.88 -3.58 17.55
CA PHE A 199 0.94 -3.74 16.46
C PHE A 199 1.10 -5.12 15.82
N ARG A 200 0.01 -5.88 15.73
CA ARG A 200 0.03 -7.23 15.16
C ARG A 200 -1.18 -7.50 14.28
N TRP A 201 -0.93 -7.97 13.07
CA TRP A 201 -1.95 -8.57 12.24
C TRP A 201 -2.32 -9.95 12.78
N GLN A 202 -3.62 -10.23 12.84
CA GLN A 202 -4.17 -11.57 13.05
C GLN A 202 -5.01 -11.96 11.82
N GLY A 203 -4.36 -12.59 10.85
CA GLY A 203 -4.92 -12.79 9.52
C GLY A 203 -4.98 -11.50 8.72
N GLU A 204 -5.93 -11.41 7.77
CA GLU A 204 -5.98 -10.30 6.79
C GLU A 204 -6.88 -9.12 7.24
N ASN A 205 -7.78 -9.36 8.18
CA ASN A 205 -8.88 -8.42 8.50
C ASN A 205 -8.92 -8.00 9.96
N LEU A 206 -7.96 -8.42 10.77
CA LEU A 206 -7.96 -8.16 12.19
C LEU A 206 -6.58 -7.66 12.64
N ILE A 207 -6.57 -6.58 13.40
CA ILE A 207 -5.37 -6.01 14.00
C ILE A 207 -5.57 -5.93 15.51
N HIS A 208 -4.55 -6.36 16.25
CA HIS A 208 -4.44 -6.15 17.67
C HIS A 208 -3.34 -5.14 17.96
N ILE A 209 -3.65 -4.16 18.80
CA ILE A 209 -2.72 -3.13 19.24
C ILE A 209 -2.74 -3.11 20.76
N HIS A 210 -1.57 -3.27 21.36
CA HIS A 210 -1.40 -3.16 22.80
C HIS A 210 -0.50 -1.97 23.14
N THR A 211 -0.96 -1.08 24.02
CA THR A 211 -0.23 0.16 24.33
C THR A 211 -0.62 0.71 25.70
N LEU A 212 0.03 1.80 26.10
CA LEU A 212 -0.40 2.69 27.17
C LEU A 212 -0.97 3.97 26.51
N ALA A 213 -2.14 4.42 26.93
CA ALA A 213 -2.74 5.63 26.39
C ALA A 213 -3.30 6.50 27.52
N GLY A 214 -3.15 7.81 27.37
CA GLY A 214 -3.74 8.82 28.25
C GLY A 214 -4.98 9.49 27.62
N PRO A 215 -5.72 10.31 28.40
CA PRO A 215 -6.97 10.90 27.96
C PRO A 215 -6.84 11.90 26.81
N ASP A 216 -5.69 12.63 26.72
CA ASP A 216 -5.43 13.64 25.71
C ASP A 216 -4.60 13.13 24.53
N GLN A 217 -4.47 11.81 24.43
CA GLN A 217 -3.70 11.13 23.39
C GLN A 217 -4.62 10.43 22.40
N ALA A 218 -4.20 10.45 21.14
CA ALA A 218 -4.81 9.70 20.06
C ALA A 218 -3.95 8.47 19.73
N LEU A 219 -4.60 7.38 19.38
CA LEU A 219 -3.96 6.26 18.71
C LEU A 219 -4.04 6.52 17.20
N SER A 220 -2.90 6.83 16.60
CA SER A 220 -2.72 6.94 15.15
C SER A 220 -2.29 5.62 14.58
N VAL A 221 -2.92 5.18 13.50
CA VAL A 221 -2.60 3.92 12.81
C VAL A 221 -2.29 4.23 11.36
N GLN A 222 -1.07 3.92 10.93
CA GLN A 222 -0.54 4.25 9.60
C GLN A 222 -1.12 3.34 8.49
N ILE A 223 -2.43 3.16 8.54
CA ILE A 223 -3.25 2.45 7.56
C ILE A 223 -4.35 3.39 7.08
N SER A 224 -4.62 3.39 5.78
CA SER A 224 -5.66 4.23 5.18
C SER A 224 -7.03 3.93 5.77
N ARG A 225 -7.74 4.99 6.17
CA ARG A 225 -9.08 4.86 6.71
C ARG A 225 -10.04 4.38 5.63
N HIS A 226 -10.80 3.33 5.92
CA HIS A 226 -11.89 2.84 5.10
C HIS A 226 -13.16 2.67 5.97
N PRO A 227 -14.39 2.91 5.46
CA PRO A 227 -15.62 2.75 6.23
C PRO A 227 -15.87 1.35 6.82
N GLY A 228 -15.22 0.33 6.24
CA GLY A 228 -15.30 -1.04 6.73
C GLY A 228 -14.45 -1.35 7.97
N TRP A 229 -13.64 -0.40 8.47
CA TRP A 229 -12.90 -0.58 9.70
C TRP A 229 -13.74 -0.22 10.92
N HIS A 230 -13.74 -1.09 11.91
CA HIS A 230 -14.40 -0.94 13.22
C HIS A 230 -13.36 -1.09 14.32
N ALA A 231 -13.48 -0.28 15.39
CA ALA A 231 -12.55 -0.31 16.51
C ALA A 231 -13.24 -0.63 17.82
N LYS A 232 -12.56 -1.40 18.66
CA LYS A 232 -12.88 -1.58 20.08
C LYS A 232 -11.63 -1.29 20.91
N ALA A 233 -11.74 -0.46 21.94
CA ALA A 233 -10.70 -0.24 22.94
C ALA A 233 -11.17 -0.79 24.28
N ASN A 234 -10.41 -1.73 24.87
CA ASN A 234 -10.80 -2.49 26.05
C ASN A 234 -12.25 -3.04 25.96
N GLY A 235 -12.63 -3.57 24.76
CA GLY A 235 -13.96 -4.11 24.49
C GLY A 235 -15.05 -3.06 24.19
N VAL A 236 -14.79 -1.77 24.35
CA VAL A 236 -15.74 -0.67 24.08
C VAL A 236 -15.56 -0.16 22.66
N SER A 237 -16.65 -0.11 21.89
CA SER A 237 -16.63 0.43 20.52
C SER A 237 -16.19 1.89 20.49
N ARG A 238 -15.31 2.23 19.54
CA ARG A 238 -14.75 3.58 19.36
C ARG A 238 -14.88 4.02 17.90
N PRO A 239 -15.20 5.30 17.66
CA PRO A 239 -15.22 5.83 16.30
C PRO A 239 -13.80 5.89 15.72
N ILE A 240 -13.66 5.54 14.44
CA ILE A 240 -12.44 5.70 13.67
C ILE A 240 -12.57 6.93 12.78
N HIS A 241 -11.61 7.84 12.87
CA HIS A 241 -11.52 9.05 12.06
C HIS A 241 -10.40 8.94 11.03
N ALA A 242 -10.46 9.76 9.99
CA ALA A 242 -9.34 10.00 9.10
C ALA A 242 -8.63 11.29 9.52
N ASP A 243 -7.30 11.27 9.48
CA ASP A 243 -6.49 12.48 9.56
C ASP A 243 -6.33 13.13 8.16
N GLY A 244 -5.54 14.22 8.07
CA GLY A 244 -5.24 14.89 6.81
C GLY A 244 -4.44 14.08 5.81
N LEU A 245 -3.78 12.99 6.26
CA LEU A 245 -3.09 12.02 5.39
C LEU A 245 -4.02 10.89 4.93
N GLY A 246 -5.27 10.87 5.40
CA GLY A 246 -6.20 9.78 5.17
C GLY A 246 -5.89 8.53 5.99
N LEU A 247 -5.09 8.63 7.04
CA LEU A 247 -4.75 7.54 7.94
C LEU A 247 -5.79 7.44 9.07
N MET A 248 -5.92 6.24 9.64
CA MET A 248 -6.83 6.01 10.75
C MET A 248 -6.29 6.62 12.04
N TRP A 249 -7.19 7.22 12.82
CA TRP A 249 -6.92 7.54 14.21
C TRP A 249 -8.19 7.41 15.05
N LEU A 250 -8.01 7.20 16.36
CA LEU A 250 -9.11 7.12 17.32
C LEU A 250 -8.69 7.62 18.70
N GLN A 251 -9.65 8.16 19.44
CA GLN A 251 -9.54 8.36 20.88
C GLN A 251 -9.89 7.04 21.57
N THR A 252 -8.91 6.45 22.24
CA THR A 252 -9.09 5.14 22.88
C THR A 252 -10.03 5.23 24.10
N GLY A 253 -10.04 6.37 24.80
CA GLY A 253 -10.70 6.56 26.08
C GLY A 253 -10.09 5.74 27.21
N CYS A 254 -8.86 5.24 27.02
CA CYS A 254 -8.08 4.57 28.04
C CYS A 254 -7.36 5.59 28.94
N ASN A 255 -7.02 5.16 30.14
CA ASN A 255 -6.10 5.85 31.03
C ASN A 255 -5.18 4.80 31.66
N GLY A 256 -4.09 4.47 30.96
CA GLY A 256 -3.19 3.37 31.26
C GLY A 256 -3.20 2.27 30.19
N PRO A 257 -3.11 0.98 30.56
CA PRO A 257 -3.11 -0.14 29.60
C PRO A 257 -4.34 -0.16 28.71
N CYS A 258 -4.10 -0.30 27.41
CA CYS A 258 -5.13 -0.21 26.38
C CYS A 258 -4.94 -1.30 25.32
N ASP A 259 -5.95 -2.17 25.21
CA ASP A 259 -6.04 -3.19 24.16
C ASP A 259 -7.02 -2.71 23.10
N VAL A 260 -6.51 -2.47 21.89
CA VAL A 260 -7.32 -2.03 20.75
C VAL A 260 -7.39 -3.11 19.70
N GLN A 261 -8.61 -3.42 19.29
CA GLN A 261 -8.91 -4.34 18.22
C GLN A 261 -9.51 -3.55 17.04
N LEU A 262 -8.91 -3.69 15.87
CA LEU A 262 -9.44 -3.15 14.62
C LEU A 262 -9.86 -4.31 13.72
N GLU A 263 -11.12 -4.30 13.29
CA GLU A 263 -11.71 -5.33 12.44
C GLU A 263 -12.21 -4.72 11.14
N TYR A 264 -11.86 -5.34 10.01
CA TYR A 264 -12.31 -4.92 8.69
C TYR A 264 -13.38 -5.85 8.14
N ASP A 265 -14.59 -5.34 7.90
CA ASP A 265 -15.74 -6.11 7.38
C ASP A 265 -16.01 -5.90 5.87
N GLY A 266 -15.18 -5.09 5.19
CA GLY A 266 -15.34 -4.75 3.78
C GLY A 266 -16.36 -3.63 3.53
N GLY A 267 -17.04 -3.13 4.55
CA GLY A 267 -17.98 -2.03 4.46
C GLY A 267 -19.25 -2.32 3.64
N THR A 268 -19.98 -1.26 3.35
CA THR A 268 -21.26 -1.33 2.61
C THR A 268 -21.08 -1.87 1.19
N GLU A 269 -19.96 -1.58 0.55
CA GLU A 269 -19.68 -2.01 -0.82
C GLU A 269 -19.60 -3.53 -0.93
N LEU A 270 -18.86 -4.18 -0.03
CA LEU A 270 -18.76 -5.64 -0.01
C LEU A 270 -20.11 -6.29 0.30
N ARG A 271 -20.91 -5.69 1.21
CA ARG A 271 -22.25 -6.18 1.52
C ARG A 271 -23.17 -6.12 0.29
N ILE A 272 -23.16 -4.99 -0.44
CA ILE A 272 -23.93 -4.84 -1.67
C ILE A 272 -23.47 -5.85 -2.73
N CYS A 273 -22.16 -5.97 -2.95
CA CYS A 273 -21.60 -6.94 -3.91
C CYS A 273 -22.02 -8.38 -3.57
N ARG A 274 -21.99 -8.77 -2.30
CA ARG A 274 -22.44 -10.11 -1.85
C ARG A 274 -23.93 -10.33 -2.14
N LEU A 275 -24.78 -9.34 -1.87
CA LEU A 275 -26.22 -9.42 -2.14
C LEU A 275 -26.50 -9.54 -3.64
N LEU A 276 -25.85 -8.72 -4.46
CA LEU A 276 -26.00 -8.78 -5.93
C LEU A 276 -25.52 -10.13 -6.49
N SER A 277 -24.40 -10.65 -5.99
CA SER A 277 -23.89 -11.96 -6.39
C SER A 277 -24.84 -13.10 -6.01
N ALA A 278 -25.41 -13.06 -4.80
CA ALA A 278 -26.39 -14.03 -4.36
C ALA A 278 -27.68 -13.96 -5.21
N ALA A 279 -28.17 -12.76 -5.49
CA ALA A 279 -29.34 -12.56 -6.36
C ALA A 279 -29.10 -13.07 -7.78
N ALA A 280 -27.93 -12.80 -8.36
CA ALA A 280 -27.56 -13.29 -9.69
C ALA A 280 -27.47 -14.83 -9.72
N LEU A 281 -26.89 -15.45 -8.68
CA LEU A 281 -26.81 -16.90 -8.57
C LEU A 281 -28.20 -17.53 -8.47
N LEU A 282 -29.08 -16.98 -7.62
CA LEU A 282 -30.47 -17.43 -7.51
C LEU A 282 -31.23 -17.28 -8.84
N GLY A 283 -31.07 -16.15 -9.52
CA GLY A 283 -31.66 -15.91 -10.84
C GLY A 283 -31.19 -16.94 -11.88
N LEU A 284 -29.90 -17.30 -11.86
CA LEU A 284 -29.35 -18.34 -12.74
C LEU A 284 -29.96 -19.72 -12.45
N ILE A 285 -30.07 -20.09 -11.18
CA ILE A 285 -30.68 -21.36 -10.75
C ILE A 285 -32.14 -21.44 -11.23
N VAL A 286 -32.91 -20.38 -10.99
CA VAL A 286 -34.31 -20.31 -11.43
C VAL A 286 -34.42 -20.41 -12.96
N PHE A 287 -33.57 -19.70 -13.69
CA PHE A 287 -33.53 -19.72 -15.15
C PHE A 287 -33.21 -21.10 -15.71
N ILE A 288 -32.22 -21.80 -15.13
CA ILE A 288 -31.87 -23.16 -15.54
C ILE A 288 -33.01 -24.14 -15.22
N GLY A 289 -33.61 -24.03 -14.03
CA GLY A 289 -34.78 -24.82 -13.65
C GLY A 289 -35.97 -24.62 -14.59
N TRP A 290 -36.26 -23.37 -14.93
CA TRP A 290 -37.32 -23.02 -15.84
C TRP A 290 -37.07 -23.55 -17.26
N LYS A 291 -35.85 -23.43 -17.79
CA LYS A 291 -35.50 -24.05 -19.10
C LYS A 291 -35.65 -25.57 -19.12
N ARG A 292 -35.41 -26.26 -18.05
CA ARG A 292 -35.57 -27.72 -17.95
C ARG A 292 -37.04 -28.16 -17.92
N LEU A 293 -37.92 -27.28 -17.49
CA LEU A 293 -39.38 -27.52 -17.43
C LEU A 293 -40.12 -27.18 -18.73
N GLN A 294 -39.45 -26.51 -19.68
CA GLN A 294 -40.07 -26.25 -20.98
C GLN A 294 -40.12 -27.54 -21.81
N PRO A 295 -41.30 -27.97 -22.30
CA PRO A 295 -41.41 -29.11 -23.17
C PRO A 295 -40.62 -28.90 -24.46
N VAL A 296 -39.80 -29.89 -24.83
CA VAL A 296 -39.13 -29.89 -26.15
C VAL A 296 -40.21 -29.87 -27.21
N LYS A 297 -40.32 -28.77 -27.98
CA LYS A 297 -41.23 -28.75 -29.15
C LYS A 297 -40.78 -29.83 -30.12
N PRO A 298 -41.62 -30.80 -30.45
CA PRO A 298 -41.29 -31.73 -31.50
C PRO A 298 -41.18 -30.99 -32.85
N TRP A 299 -40.16 -31.33 -33.60
CA TRP A 299 -39.94 -30.85 -34.99
C TRP A 299 -41.00 -31.40 -35.94
#